data_2f903389fd673b9c233573091d3caa3f
#
_entry.id   2f903389fd673b9c233573091d3caa3f
#
_cell.length_a   1.000
_cell.length_b   1.000
_cell.length_c   1.000
_cell.angle_alpha   90.00
_cell.angle_beta   90.00
_cell.angle_gamma   90.00
#
_symmetry.space_group_name_H-M   'P 1'
#
loop_
_entity.id
_entity.type
_entity.pdbx_description
1 polymer ?
#
loop_
_entity_poly.entity_id
_entity_poly.type
_entity_poly.pdbx_seq_one_letter_code
_entity_poly.pdbx_strand_id
1 'polypeptide(L)'
;MDRNRSDLFDSWESYHKTCRELSNAMASRPGSQVRLAKNTSNLFRTRKEAAAKRLDVRRLHRVIEIDPADRTAEVEGMTTFEDFTDATLLKGLRPPVVPELKTITVGGAVSGIGIEASSFRHGLVHEMVEEMEILCGDGTIRICRPDNENADLFHAIPNSYGSLGYILRLRVKLLPASPFVKLIHQRFSDRTQFLSTMEAACGQSPHAPDFVEGVAFTLDDYVLTTARLTHDRGPVSDYKGMQIYYQSLRSRSEDLMTMRDFLWRWDPDWFWCSRSFGMQNPMLRRLLGRWMLRSSSYWKIQSLYRRWKFEERIHVMRKILHLPVELFEQVIQDVEIPIGKSLEFIEFYFREIDIRPCWICPVRPLDAARSWTLYAMEPGALYLNFGFWGSVRTSSDKAAGHFNRRIESIVNGLGGRKSLYSTSFFTEDEFWRIYNGIAYKKLKSKFDPQGAFRSLFQKAVLGH
;
A
#
# COMPACT_ATOMS: atom_id res chain seq x y z
N MET A 1 -24.85 5.82 -2.22
CA MET A 1 -25.17 6.80 -1.17
C MET A 1 -24.14 7.88 -1.30
N ASP A 2 -24.52 9.04 -1.78
CA ASP A 2 -23.65 10.21 -1.80
C ASP A 2 -23.39 10.61 -0.34
N ARG A 3 -22.12 10.52 0.08
CA ARG A 3 -21.70 11.06 1.37
C ARG A 3 -21.93 12.57 1.36
N ASN A 4 -22.42 13.10 2.49
CA ASN A 4 -22.60 14.53 2.62
C ASN A 4 -21.23 15.21 2.51
N ARG A 5 -21.08 16.26 1.70
CA ARG A 5 -19.79 16.96 1.49
C ARG A 5 -19.18 17.49 2.80
N SER A 6 -20.02 17.85 3.75
CA SER A 6 -19.60 18.29 5.09
C SER A 6 -18.85 17.20 5.88
N ASP A 7 -19.06 15.92 5.57
CA ASP A 7 -18.44 14.81 6.31
C ASP A 7 -16.97 14.59 5.91
N LEU A 8 -16.51 15.18 4.81
CA LEU A 8 -15.14 15.07 4.32
C LEU A 8 -14.17 16.02 5.03
N PHE A 9 -14.67 17.10 5.64
CA PHE A 9 -13.83 18.16 6.20
C PHE A 9 -13.93 18.22 7.72
N ASP A 10 -12.81 18.61 8.36
CA ASP A 10 -12.74 18.94 9.78
C ASP A 10 -12.27 20.41 9.95
N SER A 11 -12.37 20.94 11.18
CA SER A 11 -11.84 22.24 11.53
C SER A 11 -10.49 22.13 12.24
N TRP A 12 -9.66 23.13 12.11
CA TRP A 12 -8.41 23.25 12.88
C TRP A 12 -8.66 23.16 14.39
N GLU A 13 -9.76 23.72 14.89
CA GLU A 13 -10.13 23.67 16.28
C GLU A 13 -10.38 22.25 16.78
N SER A 14 -11.18 21.46 16.01
CA SER A 14 -11.46 20.04 16.30
C SER A 14 -10.19 19.21 16.25
N TYR A 15 -9.35 19.42 15.23
CA TYR A 15 -8.05 18.77 15.09
C TYR A 15 -7.16 19.04 16.31
N HIS A 16 -6.94 20.30 16.68
CA HIS A 16 -6.08 20.66 17.81
C HIS A 16 -6.61 20.15 19.16
N LYS A 17 -7.93 20.12 19.34
CA LYS A 17 -8.56 19.50 20.51
C LYS A 17 -8.21 18.01 20.59
N THR A 18 -8.37 17.28 19.48
CA THR A 18 -8.06 15.84 19.40
C THR A 18 -6.57 15.60 19.67
N CYS A 19 -5.68 16.42 19.11
CA CYS A 19 -4.25 16.32 19.33
C CYS A 19 -3.86 16.51 20.81
N ARG A 20 -4.44 17.49 21.49
CA ARG A 20 -4.22 17.68 22.95
C ARG A 20 -4.67 16.48 23.77
N GLU A 21 -5.83 15.89 23.45
CA GLU A 21 -6.33 14.70 24.13
C GLU A 21 -5.40 13.50 23.93
N LEU A 22 -4.88 13.29 22.71
CA LEU A 22 -3.95 12.20 22.40
C LEU A 22 -2.59 12.38 23.08
N SER A 23 -2.04 13.60 23.06
CA SER A 23 -0.80 13.96 23.75
C SER A 23 -0.91 13.70 25.27
N ASN A 24 -1.97 14.18 25.91
CA ASN A 24 -2.23 13.95 27.33
C ASN A 24 -2.40 12.45 27.64
N ALA A 25 -3.10 11.72 26.78
CA ALA A 25 -3.29 10.28 26.93
C ALA A 25 -1.98 9.48 26.80
N MET A 26 -1.02 9.95 26.01
CA MET A 26 0.33 9.37 25.93
C MET A 26 1.15 9.74 27.17
N ALA A 27 1.24 11.00 27.52
CA ALA A 27 2.03 11.50 28.65
C ALA A 27 1.59 10.90 30.01
N SER A 28 0.29 10.60 30.17
CA SER A 28 -0.24 9.96 31.38
C SER A 28 0.10 8.46 31.53
N ARG A 29 0.86 7.88 30.58
CA ARG A 29 1.13 6.44 30.52
C ARG A 29 2.60 6.11 30.26
N PRO A 30 3.56 6.67 31.03
CA PRO A 30 4.98 6.44 30.81
C PRO A 30 5.30 4.94 30.87
N GLY A 31 6.12 4.45 29.92
CA GLY A 31 6.56 3.05 29.86
C GLY A 31 5.49 2.02 29.45
N SER A 32 4.23 2.46 29.21
CA SER A 32 3.19 1.53 28.75
C SER A 32 3.22 1.38 27.22
N GLN A 33 3.22 0.13 26.73
CA GLN A 33 3.06 -0.09 25.30
C GLN A 33 1.69 0.35 24.79
N VAL A 34 1.69 1.06 23.66
CA VAL A 34 0.50 1.65 23.05
C VAL A 34 0.31 1.13 21.63
N ARG A 35 -0.95 0.95 21.25
CA ARG A 35 -1.36 0.68 19.85
C ARG A 35 -2.56 1.55 19.48
N LEU A 36 -2.73 1.81 18.19
CA LEU A 36 -3.87 2.60 17.72
C LEU A 36 -5.19 1.82 17.80
N ALA A 37 -6.24 2.47 18.30
CA ALA A 37 -7.63 2.08 18.05
C ALA A 37 -8.10 2.82 16.79
N LYS A 38 -8.32 2.08 15.70
CA LYS A 38 -8.66 2.61 14.39
C LYS A 38 -9.65 1.73 13.66
N ASN A 39 -10.38 2.30 12.69
CA ASN A 39 -11.41 1.60 11.93
C ASN A 39 -10.85 0.71 10.82
N THR A 40 -9.64 0.99 10.34
CA THR A 40 -8.96 0.24 9.29
C THR A 40 -7.66 -0.34 9.82
N SER A 41 -7.23 -1.47 9.28
CA SER A 41 -5.96 -2.08 9.66
C SER A 41 -5.45 -2.94 8.51
N ASN A 42 -4.13 -3.02 8.37
CA ASN A 42 -3.51 -4.00 7.48
C ASN A 42 -3.82 -5.42 7.97
N LEU A 43 -4.38 -6.25 7.11
CA LEU A 43 -4.74 -7.65 7.39
C LEU A 43 -3.69 -8.67 6.91
N PHE A 44 -2.69 -8.24 6.17
CA PHE A 44 -1.72 -9.15 5.57
C PHE A 44 -0.54 -9.51 6.49
N ARG A 45 -0.48 -8.90 7.66
CA ARG A 45 0.52 -9.22 8.67
C ARG A 45 -0.10 -10.08 9.76
N THR A 46 0.55 -11.19 10.10
CA THR A 46 0.18 -11.99 11.28
C THR A 46 0.38 -11.15 12.53
N ARG A 47 -0.62 -11.11 13.40
CA ARG A 47 -0.57 -10.37 14.66
C ARG A 47 -0.86 -11.30 15.82
N LYS A 48 0.06 -11.31 16.77
CA LYS A 48 -0.16 -11.94 18.06
C LYS A 48 -0.94 -11.00 18.97
N GLU A 49 -1.84 -11.54 19.74
CA GLU A 49 -2.51 -10.77 20.80
C GLU A 49 -1.48 -10.40 21.86
N ALA A 50 -1.45 -9.13 22.22
CA ALA A 50 -0.60 -8.66 23.29
C ALA A 50 -1.28 -7.51 24.02
N ALA A 51 -1.07 -7.48 25.32
CA ALA A 51 -1.52 -6.40 26.17
C ALA A 51 -0.85 -5.10 25.75
N ALA A 52 -1.66 -4.19 25.19
CA ALA A 52 -1.23 -2.84 24.87
C ALA A 52 -2.43 -1.91 25.05
N LYS A 53 -2.19 -0.75 25.63
CA LYS A 53 -3.24 0.26 25.80
C LYS A 53 -3.59 0.84 24.44
N ARG A 54 -4.89 1.08 24.20
CA ARG A 54 -5.35 1.62 22.92
C ARG A 54 -5.39 3.14 22.98
N LEU A 55 -4.81 3.78 21.95
CA LEU A 55 -4.92 5.21 21.70
C LEU A 55 -5.95 5.42 20.59
N ASP A 56 -7.02 6.14 20.89
CA ASP A 56 -8.14 6.30 19.97
C ASP A 56 -7.89 7.44 18.98
N VAL A 57 -7.52 7.08 17.76
CA VAL A 57 -7.28 8.00 16.65
C VAL A 57 -8.41 8.03 15.62
N ARG A 58 -9.55 7.41 15.90
CA ARG A 58 -10.66 7.28 14.95
C ARG A 58 -11.27 8.61 14.51
N ARG A 59 -11.07 9.67 15.29
CA ARG A 59 -11.54 11.02 14.94
C ARG A 59 -10.64 11.73 13.93
N LEU A 60 -9.41 11.33 13.75
CA LEU A 60 -8.44 11.92 12.81
C LEU A 60 -8.60 11.33 11.40
N HIS A 61 -9.76 11.52 10.75
CA HIS A 61 -10.10 10.83 9.50
C HIS A 61 -10.66 11.73 8.39
N ARG A 62 -10.38 13.04 8.45
CA ARG A 62 -10.93 14.04 7.52
C ARG A 62 -9.82 14.88 6.89
N VAL A 63 -10.19 15.63 5.88
CA VAL A 63 -9.37 16.71 5.31
C VAL A 63 -9.64 17.98 6.11
N ILE A 64 -8.58 18.69 6.51
CA ILE A 64 -8.72 19.94 7.26
C ILE A 64 -8.86 21.10 6.28
N GLU A 65 -7.97 21.16 5.28
CA GLU A 65 -7.91 22.28 4.35
C GLU A 65 -7.39 21.82 2.98
N ILE A 66 -7.83 22.46 1.92
CA ILE A 66 -7.27 22.33 0.57
C ILE A 66 -7.02 23.73 0.05
N ASP A 67 -5.77 24.04 -0.27
CA ASP A 67 -5.37 25.27 -0.93
C ASP A 67 -5.18 25.02 -2.43
N PRO A 68 -6.11 25.50 -3.29
CA PRO A 68 -5.98 25.33 -4.72
C PRO A 68 -4.88 26.20 -5.35
N ALA A 69 -4.50 27.32 -4.72
CA ALA A 69 -3.48 28.22 -5.24
C ALA A 69 -2.08 27.61 -5.06
N ASP A 70 -1.80 27.12 -3.87
CA ASP A 70 -0.54 26.45 -3.54
C ASP A 70 -0.54 24.96 -3.96
N ARG A 71 -1.72 24.44 -4.34
CA ARG A 71 -1.92 23.01 -4.65
C ARG A 71 -1.45 22.11 -3.52
N THR A 72 -1.89 22.41 -2.32
CA THR A 72 -1.60 21.61 -1.13
C THR A 72 -2.87 21.24 -0.38
N ALA A 73 -2.78 20.22 0.46
CA ALA A 73 -3.85 19.84 1.38
C ALA A 73 -3.27 19.52 2.76
N GLU A 74 -4.03 19.88 3.78
CA GLU A 74 -3.84 19.46 5.16
C GLU A 74 -4.80 18.30 5.45
N VAL A 75 -4.24 17.13 5.73
CA VAL A 75 -5.03 15.90 5.86
C VAL A 75 -4.66 15.15 7.13
N GLU A 76 -5.68 14.65 7.84
CA GLU A 76 -5.49 13.87 9.05
C GLU A 76 -4.97 12.46 8.74
N GLY A 77 -4.16 11.89 9.63
CA GLY A 77 -3.43 10.65 9.39
C GLY A 77 -4.31 9.41 9.15
N MET A 78 -5.55 9.41 9.61
CA MET A 78 -6.50 8.30 9.42
C MET A 78 -7.49 8.54 8.28
N THR A 79 -7.40 9.65 7.56
CA THR A 79 -8.20 9.92 6.36
C THR A 79 -7.93 8.83 5.34
N THR A 80 -8.98 8.23 4.80
CA THR A 80 -8.86 7.23 3.73
C THR A 80 -8.51 7.91 2.43
N PHE A 81 -7.82 7.21 1.52
CA PHE A 81 -7.59 7.76 0.18
C PHE A 81 -8.89 8.01 -0.58
N GLU A 82 -9.98 7.24 -0.30
CA GLU A 82 -11.29 7.54 -0.87
C GLU A 82 -11.77 8.93 -0.45
N ASP A 83 -11.77 9.23 0.85
CA ASP A 83 -12.24 10.53 1.37
C ASP A 83 -11.33 11.68 0.92
N PHE A 84 -10.01 11.46 0.94
CA PHE A 84 -9.03 12.45 0.50
C PHE A 84 -9.16 12.77 -0.99
N THR A 85 -9.28 11.74 -1.83
CA THR A 85 -9.45 11.91 -3.29
C THR A 85 -10.77 12.57 -3.61
N ASP A 86 -11.87 12.17 -2.97
CA ASP A 86 -13.19 12.77 -3.19
C ASP A 86 -13.17 14.27 -2.80
N ALA A 87 -12.51 14.65 -1.69
CA ALA A 87 -12.36 16.05 -1.29
C ALA A 87 -11.51 16.87 -2.29
N THR A 88 -10.39 16.33 -2.76
CA THR A 88 -9.50 17.05 -3.69
C THR A 88 -10.09 17.19 -5.09
N LEU A 89 -10.79 16.16 -5.59
CA LEU A 89 -11.49 16.23 -6.89
C LEU A 89 -12.58 17.29 -6.93
N LEU A 90 -13.24 17.63 -5.80
CA LEU A 90 -14.18 18.75 -5.72
C LEU A 90 -13.52 20.10 -6.01
N LYS A 91 -12.20 20.19 -5.89
CA LYS A 91 -11.38 21.38 -6.15
C LYS A 91 -10.62 21.29 -7.48
N GLY A 92 -10.89 20.28 -8.30
CA GLY A 92 -10.16 20.05 -9.55
C GLY A 92 -8.73 19.58 -9.36
N LEU A 93 -8.42 19.03 -8.20
CA LEU A 93 -7.09 18.56 -7.81
C LEU A 93 -7.10 17.06 -7.47
N ARG A 94 -5.93 16.44 -7.49
CA ARG A 94 -5.71 15.05 -7.07
C ARG A 94 -4.37 14.89 -6.35
N PRO A 95 -4.21 13.89 -5.46
CA PRO A 95 -2.90 13.49 -4.97
C PRO A 95 -2.03 12.96 -6.13
N PRO A 96 -0.71 13.16 -6.12
CA PRO A 96 0.21 12.62 -7.13
C PRO A 96 0.18 11.09 -7.23
N VAL A 97 0.11 10.42 -6.08
CA VAL A 97 0.10 8.95 -5.95
C VAL A 97 -1.09 8.54 -5.08
N VAL A 98 -1.99 7.71 -5.62
CA VAL A 98 -3.21 7.25 -4.95
C VAL A 98 -3.22 5.72 -4.93
N PRO A 99 -2.86 5.07 -3.81
CA PRO A 99 -2.97 3.61 -3.69
C PRO A 99 -4.40 3.15 -3.96
N GLU A 100 -4.55 2.10 -4.75
CA GLU A 100 -5.79 1.74 -5.46
C GLU A 100 -6.88 1.10 -4.58
N LEU A 101 -6.63 0.93 -3.28
CA LEU A 101 -7.64 0.44 -2.34
C LEU A 101 -8.16 1.59 -1.48
N LYS A 102 -9.44 1.84 -1.57
CA LYS A 102 -10.16 2.95 -0.93
C LYS A 102 -9.96 3.06 0.57
N THR A 103 -9.76 1.93 1.24
CA THR A 103 -9.65 1.85 2.71
C THR A 103 -8.26 2.16 3.25
N ILE A 104 -7.26 2.31 2.39
CA ILE A 104 -5.91 2.70 2.79
C ILE A 104 -5.96 4.14 3.31
N THR A 105 -5.36 4.39 4.49
CA THR A 105 -5.28 5.73 5.06
C THR A 105 -4.01 6.45 4.60
N VAL A 106 -4.07 7.77 4.49
CA VAL A 106 -2.92 8.59 4.03
C VAL A 106 -1.71 8.38 4.93
N GLY A 107 -1.87 8.52 6.25
CA GLY A 107 -0.78 8.25 7.20
C GLY A 107 -0.32 6.78 7.20
N GLY A 108 -1.23 5.84 6.91
CA GLY A 108 -0.89 4.42 6.75
C GLY A 108 -0.02 4.15 5.53
N ALA A 109 -0.32 4.75 4.38
CA ALA A 109 0.45 4.61 3.15
C ALA A 109 1.81 5.30 3.25
N VAL A 110 1.89 6.49 3.88
CA VAL A 110 3.16 7.19 4.11
C VAL A 110 4.07 6.38 5.03
N SER A 111 3.55 5.86 6.15
CA SER A 111 4.36 5.06 7.08
C SER A 111 4.61 3.63 6.60
N GLY A 112 3.92 3.17 5.57
CA GLY A 112 3.92 1.79 5.10
C GLY A 112 4.36 1.59 3.65
N ILE A 113 4.88 2.61 2.99
CA ILE A 113 5.29 2.61 1.58
C ILE A 113 4.10 2.32 0.66
N GLY A 114 3.44 3.37 0.19
CA GLY A 114 2.39 3.28 -0.83
C GLY A 114 2.95 3.57 -2.22
N ILE A 115 2.46 2.85 -3.22
CA ILE A 115 2.82 2.98 -4.63
C ILE A 115 1.58 2.96 -5.51
N GLU A 116 1.72 3.42 -6.76
CA GLU A 116 0.68 3.38 -7.79
C GLU A 116 1.30 3.55 -9.18
N ALA A 117 0.52 3.36 -10.25
CA ALA A 117 0.94 3.46 -11.66
C ALA A 117 1.55 4.82 -12.05
N SER A 118 1.42 5.86 -11.23
CA SER A 118 2.08 7.16 -11.35
C SER A 118 3.45 7.24 -10.66
N SER A 119 3.86 6.20 -9.92
CA SER A 119 5.05 6.22 -9.06
C SER A 119 6.38 6.30 -9.81
N PHE A 120 6.42 5.92 -11.08
CA PHE A 120 7.62 6.13 -11.91
C PHE A 120 7.90 7.61 -12.20
N ARG A 121 6.87 8.47 -12.10
CA ARG A 121 6.90 9.91 -12.38
C ARG A 121 6.84 10.77 -11.11
N HIS A 122 6.08 10.33 -10.11
CA HIS A 122 5.78 11.10 -8.90
C HIS A 122 6.34 10.49 -7.62
N GLY A 123 7.18 9.45 -7.74
CA GLY A 123 7.76 8.77 -6.58
C GLY A 123 6.75 7.93 -5.81
N LEU A 124 7.08 7.63 -4.58
CA LEU A 124 6.23 6.89 -3.66
C LEU A 124 5.31 7.84 -2.89
N VAL A 125 4.27 7.33 -2.25
CA VAL A 125 3.28 8.15 -1.53
C VAL A 125 3.93 9.13 -0.54
N HIS A 126 4.98 8.73 0.16
CA HIS A 126 5.64 9.61 1.12
C HIS A 126 6.41 10.76 0.48
N GLU A 127 6.73 10.70 -0.82
CA GLU A 127 7.45 11.77 -1.52
C GLU A 127 6.55 12.96 -1.90
N MET A 128 5.22 12.79 -1.83
CA MET A 128 4.29 13.91 -1.98
C MET A 128 4.16 14.77 -0.70
N VAL A 129 4.75 14.32 0.44
CA VAL A 129 4.58 14.96 1.74
C VAL A 129 5.61 16.07 1.92
N GLU A 130 5.15 17.24 2.38
CA GLU A 130 5.98 18.40 2.71
C GLU A 130 6.21 18.56 4.22
N GLU A 131 5.21 18.17 5.01
CA GLU A 131 5.24 18.29 6.48
C GLU A 131 4.41 17.17 7.11
N MET A 132 4.83 16.71 8.27
CA MET A 132 4.10 15.76 9.11
C MET A 132 4.04 16.26 10.54
N GLU A 133 2.89 16.09 11.20
CA GLU A 133 2.81 16.15 12.67
C GLU A 133 2.83 14.75 13.24
N ILE A 134 3.83 14.48 14.08
CA ILE A 134 4.11 13.15 14.62
C ILE A 134 3.94 13.15 16.14
N LEU A 135 3.06 12.30 16.64
CA LEU A 135 2.96 12.00 18.08
C LEU A 135 4.07 11.02 18.46
N CYS A 136 5.00 11.47 19.28
CA CYS A 136 6.15 10.70 19.78
C CYS A 136 5.81 9.88 21.02
N GLY A 137 6.74 8.99 21.43
CA GLY A 137 6.55 8.08 22.55
C GLY A 137 6.47 8.76 23.92
N ASP A 138 7.02 9.96 24.04
CA ASP A 138 6.96 10.83 25.22
C ASP A 138 5.65 11.65 25.33
N GLY A 139 4.77 11.54 24.33
CA GLY A 139 3.53 12.31 24.24
C GLY A 139 3.69 13.68 23.56
N THR A 140 4.91 14.08 23.18
CA THR A 140 5.10 15.32 22.42
C THR A 140 4.63 15.16 20.97
N ILE A 141 4.10 16.24 20.40
CA ILE A 141 3.78 16.34 18.98
C ILE A 141 4.87 17.16 18.32
N ARG A 142 5.53 16.59 17.31
CA ARG A 142 6.62 17.23 16.58
C ARG A 142 6.22 17.52 15.15
N ILE A 143 6.49 18.74 14.72
CA ILE A 143 6.40 19.12 13.31
C ILE A 143 7.70 18.67 12.65
N CYS A 144 7.55 17.79 11.64
CA CYS A 144 8.65 17.20 10.91
C CYS A 144 8.60 17.67 9.44
N ARG A 145 9.70 18.28 8.98
CA ARG A 145 9.94 18.72 7.59
C ARG A 145 11.30 18.22 7.14
N PRO A 146 11.58 18.20 5.83
CA PRO A 146 12.89 17.77 5.33
C PRO A 146 14.05 18.69 5.75
N ASP A 147 13.77 19.91 6.18
CA ASP A 147 14.73 21.00 6.41
C ASP A 147 14.70 21.59 7.83
N ASN A 148 13.98 20.96 8.79
CA ASN A 148 13.94 21.44 10.17
C ASN A 148 14.69 20.50 11.15
N GLU A 149 14.67 20.83 12.44
CA GLU A 149 15.34 20.08 13.52
C GLU A 149 14.83 18.63 13.69
N ASN A 150 13.69 18.28 13.11
CA ASN A 150 13.10 16.96 13.11
C ASN A 150 13.19 16.26 11.72
N ALA A 151 14.09 16.73 10.84
CA ALA A 151 14.29 16.17 9.51
C ALA A 151 14.70 14.69 9.55
N ASP A 152 15.44 14.30 10.58
CA ASP A 152 15.83 12.91 10.81
C ASP A 152 14.61 11.99 11.04
N LEU A 153 13.60 12.47 11.79
CA LEU A 153 12.34 11.76 11.97
C LEU A 153 11.51 11.77 10.67
N PHE A 154 11.44 12.93 9.97
CA PHE A 154 10.74 13.04 8.70
C PHE A 154 11.19 11.95 7.72
N HIS A 155 12.50 11.82 7.51
CA HIS A 155 13.06 10.83 6.58
C HIS A 155 12.98 9.37 7.08
N ALA A 156 12.68 9.15 8.36
CA ALA A 156 12.58 7.80 8.94
C ALA A 156 11.14 7.29 9.12
N ILE A 157 10.13 8.16 9.00
CA ILE A 157 8.72 7.75 9.09
C ILE A 157 8.31 6.78 7.98
N PRO A 158 8.71 6.98 6.70
CA PRO A 158 8.45 5.97 5.68
C PRO A 158 9.06 4.60 6.05
N ASN A 159 8.27 3.54 5.87
CA ASN A 159 8.58 2.16 6.27
C ASN A 159 8.69 1.92 7.79
N SER A 160 8.36 2.90 8.64
CA SER A 160 8.43 2.73 10.11
C SER A 160 7.23 1.98 10.70
N TYR A 161 6.11 1.96 10.00
CA TYR A 161 4.84 1.36 10.45
C TYR A 161 4.42 1.83 11.85
N GLY A 162 4.71 3.08 12.18
CA GLY A 162 4.39 3.69 13.48
C GLY A 162 5.22 3.13 14.64
N SER A 163 6.45 2.67 14.38
CA SER A 163 7.39 2.24 15.42
C SER A 163 8.24 3.38 15.98
N LEU A 164 8.29 4.52 15.29
CA LEU A 164 8.98 5.73 15.70
C LEU A 164 8.02 6.86 16.17
N GLY A 165 6.75 6.78 15.79
CA GLY A 165 5.72 7.76 16.10
C GLY A 165 4.47 7.53 15.29
N TYR A 166 3.38 8.23 15.62
CA TYR A 166 2.12 8.15 14.90
C TYR A 166 1.84 9.45 14.16
N ILE A 167 1.58 9.36 12.86
CA ILE A 167 1.21 10.51 12.02
C ILE A 167 -0.19 10.95 12.43
N LEU A 168 -0.31 12.22 12.88
CA LEU A 168 -1.58 12.86 13.19
C LEU A 168 -2.12 13.64 12.00
N ARG A 169 -1.24 14.40 11.31
CA ARG A 169 -1.54 15.26 10.16
C ARG A 169 -0.39 15.22 9.16
N LEU A 170 -0.73 15.48 7.90
CA LEU A 170 0.23 15.66 6.81
C LEU A 170 -0.18 16.87 5.96
N ARG A 171 0.82 17.65 5.54
CA ARG A 171 0.71 18.57 4.42
C ARG A 171 1.24 17.86 3.18
N VAL A 172 0.41 17.79 2.15
CA VAL A 172 0.71 17.04 0.92
C VAL A 172 0.53 17.90 -0.31
N LYS A 173 1.39 17.70 -1.31
CA LYS A 173 1.28 18.29 -2.64
C LYS A 173 0.11 17.69 -3.40
N LEU A 174 -0.52 18.51 -4.24
CA LEU A 174 -1.57 18.11 -5.15
C LEU A 174 -1.21 18.46 -6.60
N LEU A 175 -1.83 17.76 -7.53
CA LEU A 175 -1.72 18.00 -8.96
C LEU A 175 -3.10 18.35 -9.54
N PRO A 176 -3.16 19.09 -10.66
CA PRO A 176 -4.40 19.26 -11.39
C PRO A 176 -5.00 17.91 -11.79
N ALA A 177 -6.32 17.79 -11.67
CA ALA A 177 -7.07 16.62 -12.13
C ALA A 177 -7.69 16.92 -13.50
N SER A 178 -7.67 15.92 -14.40
CA SER A 178 -8.46 15.93 -15.63
C SER A 178 -9.75 15.13 -15.42
N PRO A 179 -10.82 15.40 -16.15
CA PRO A 179 -12.09 14.70 -15.98
C PRO A 179 -12.01 13.23 -16.37
N PHE A 180 -11.16 12.90 -17.33
CA PHE A 180 -11.02 11.55 -17.86
C PHE A 180 -9.56 11.10 -17.94
N VAL A 181 -9.40 9.77 -18.03
CA VAL A 181 -8.14 9.09 -18.28
C VAL A 181 -8.35 8.13 -19.45
N LYS A 182 -7.52 8.24 -20.48
CA LYS A 182 -7.49 7.32 -21.62
C LYS A 182 -6.39 6.29 -21.38
N LEU A 183 -6.75 5.00 -21.42
CA LEU A 183 -5.85 3.88 -21.25
C LEU A 183 -5.61 3.18 -22.59
N ILE A 184 -4.39 2.69 -22.78
CA ILE A 184 -4.00 1.84 -23.90
C ILE A 184 -3.40 0.56 -23.32
N HIS A 185 -3.91 -0.60 -23.76
CA HIS A 185 -3.48 -1.91 -23.32
C HIS A 185 -2.73 -2.59 -24.47
N GLN A 186 -1.47 -2.93 -24.22
CA GLN A 186 -0.62 -3.63 -25.18
C GLN A 186 -0.22 -4.99 -24.63
N ARG A 187 -0.49 -6.05 -25.38
CA ARG A 187 -0.21 -7.43 -24.98
C ARG A 187 1.13 -7.90 -25.54
N PHE A 188 1.86 -8.67 -24.74
CA PHE A 188 3.18 -9.23 -25.08
C PHE A 188 3.22 -10.70 -24.73
N SER A 189 3.85 -11.49 -25.60
CA SER A 189 4.22 -12.89 -25.33
C SER A 189 5.71 -13.02 -24.95
N ASP A 190 6.53 -12.01 -25.21
CA ASP A 190 7.93 -11.97 -24.86
C ASP A 190 8.17 -11.01 -23.69
N ARG A 191 8.73 -11.54 -22.60
CA ARG A 191 9.01 -10.80 -21.36
C ARG A 191 10.08 -9.73 -21.52
N THR A 192 11.05 -9.95 -22.40
CA THR A 192 12.12 -8.97 -22.65
C THR A 192 11.56 -7.76 -23.39
N GLN A 193 10.72 -8.01 -24.39
CA GLN A 193 10.01 -6.94 -25.11
C GLN A 193 9.05 -6.18 -24.18
N PHE A 194 8.32 -6.88 -23.31
CA PHE A 194 7.46 -6.26 -22.29
C PHE A 194 8.26 -5.32 -21.39
N LEU A 195 9.40 -5.81 -20.83
CA LEU A 195 10.23 -5.01 -19.91
C LEU A 195 10.85 -3.80 -20.62
N SER A 196 11.39 -3.97 -21.81
CA SER A 196 11.99 -2.87 -22.57
C SER A 196 10.97 -1.81 -22.99
N THR A 197 9.73 -2.23 -23.34
CA THR A 197 8.64 -1.30 -23.68
C THR A 197 8.16 -0.54 -22.41
N MET A 198 8.07 -1.22 -21.27
CA MET A 198 7.74 -0.58 -19.99
C MET A 198 8.80 0.44 -19.58
N GLU A 199 10.07 0.10 -19.70
CA GLU A 199 11.19 1.02 -19.42
C GLU A 199 11.13 2.26 -20.31
N ALA A 200 10.90 2.08 -21.60
CA ALA A 200 10.75 3.18 -22.57
C ALA A 200 9.53 4.07 -22.22
N ALA A 201 8.40 3.47 -21.80
CA ALA A 201 7.22 4.22 -21.36
C ALA A 201 7.48 5.05 -20.10
N CYS A 202 8.41 4.63 -19.23
CA CYS A 202 8.82 5.35 -18.03
C CYS A 202 9.89 6.41 -18.27
N GLY A 203 10.24 6.70 -19.53
CA GLY A 203 11.20 7.73 -19.89
C GLY A 203 10.76 9.14 -19.49
N GLN A 204 11.72 10.06 -19.34
CA GLN A 204 11.47 11.45 -18.96
C GLN A 204 11.13 12.33 -20.19
N SER A 205 10.23 11.87 -21.04
CA SER A 205 9.74 12.63 -22.20
C SER A 205 8.51 13.46 -21.83
N PRO A 206 8.32 14.66 -22.40
CA PRO A 206 7.04 15.39 -22.31
C PRO A 206 5.86 14.59 -22.85
N HIS A 207 6.12 13.61 -23.72
CA HIS A 207 5.14 12.72 -24.29
C HIS A 207 5.00 11.38 -23.53
N ALA A 208 5.70 11.21 -22.41
CA ALA A 208 5.53 10.01 -21.58
C ALA A 208 4.12 9.95 -20.99
N PRO A 209 3.55 8.74 -20.79
CA PRO A 209 2.24 8.58 -20.18
C PRO A 209 2.22 9.10 -18.73
N ASP A 210 1.04 9.45 -18.22
CA ASP A 210 0.87 9.87 -16.82
C ASP A 210 0.89 8.69 -15.86
N PHE A 211 0.49 7.51 -16.35
CA PHE A 211 0.40 6.27 -15.57
C PHE A 211 0.93 5.10 -16.41
N VAL A 212 1.66 4.20 -15.76
CA VAL A 212 2.19 2.96 -16.36
C VAL A 212 2.02 1.82 -15.36
N GLU A 213 1.40 0.73 -15.78
CA GLU A 213 1.34 -0.50 -15.00
C GLU A 213 1.35 -1.71 -15.91
N GLY A 214 1.72 -2.87 -15.38
CA GLY A 214 1.69 -4.12 -16.09
C GLY A 214 1.02 -5.22 -15.28
N VAL A 215 0.54 -6.24 -15.97
CA VAL A 215 0.05 -7.49 -15.38
C VAL A 215 0.69 -8.66 -16.11
N ALA A 216 1.35 -9.53 -15.36
CA ALA A 216 1.83 -10.82 -15.85
C ALA A 216 0.80 -11.90 -15.51
N PHE A 217 0.14 -12.46 -16.51
CA PHE A 217 -0.83 -13.54 -16.35
C PHE A 217 -0.17 -14.92 -16.35
N THR A 218 0.86 -15.08 -17.17
CA THR A 218 1.72 -16.27 -17.24
C THR A 218 3.13 -15.83 -17.61
N LEU A 219 4.06 -16.78 -17.72
CA LEU A 219 5.42 -16.52 -18.18
C LEU A 219 5.48 -15.92 -19.60
N ASP A 220 4.44 -16.16 -20.42
CA ASP A 220 4.37 -15.76 -21.83
C ASP A 220 3.08 -14.95 -22.13
N ASP A 221 2.47 -14.31 -21.14
CA ASP A 221 1.27 -13.49 -21.33
C ASP A 221 1.29 -12.28 -20.38
N TYR A 222 1.68 -11.13 -20.93
CA TYR A 222 1.81 -9.86 -20.24
C TYR A 222 0.92 -8.81 -20.90
N VAL A 223 0.40 -7.91 -20.10
CA VAL A 223 -0.25 -6.69 -20.59
C VAL A 223 0.41 -5.48 -19.96
N LEU A 224 0.89 -4.56 -20.79
CA LEU A 224 1.32 -3.23 -20.40
C LEU A 224 0.15 -2.27 -20.61
N THR A 225 -0.21 -1.55 -19.57
CA THR A 225 -1.18 -0.46 -19.65
C THR A 225 -0.45 0.86 -19.47
N THR A 226 -0.60 1.74 -20.45
CA THR A 226 -0.19 3.15 -20.36
C THR A 226 -1.44 4.01 -20.33
N ALA A 227 -1.45 5.07 -19.51
CA ALA A 227 -2.63 5.94 -19.44
C ALA A 227 -2.25 7.41 -19.43
N ARG A 228 -3.15 8.25 -19.98
CA ARG A 228 -2.98 9.70 -20.10
C ARG A 228 -4.21 10.43 -19.60
N LEU A 229 -3.95 11.54 -18.94
CA LEU A 229 -4.99 12.51 -18.61
C LEU A 229 -5.58 13.12 -19.87
N THR A 230 -6.90 13.24 -19.94
CA THR A 230 -7.57 13.81 -21.13
C THR A 230 -8.84 14.57 -20.76
N HIS A 231 -9.22 15.50 -21.63
CA HIS A 231 -10.51 16.18 -21.63
C HIS A 231 -11.46 15.63 -22.69
N ASP A 232 -10.98 14.69 -23.51
CA ASP A 232 -11.80 14.08 -24.56
C ASP A 232 -12.95 13.29 -23.93
N ARG A 233 -14.13 13.46 -24.52
CA ARG A 233 -15.35 12.77 -24.08
C ARG A 233 -15.63 11.58 -24.97
N GLY A 234 -16.14 10.52 -24.38
CA GLY A 234 -16.54 9.31 -25.08
C GLY A 234 -17.26 8.33 -24.17
N PRO A 235 -17.65 7.16 -24.68
CA PRO A 235 -18.19 6.09 -23.85
C PRO A 235 -17.15 5.67 -22.79
N VAL A 236 -17.53 5.72 -21.51
CA VAL A 236 -16.65 5.34 -20.40
C VAL A 236 -16.87 3.89 -20.02
N SER A 237 -15.79 3.19 -19.70
CA SER A 237 -15.81 1.84 -19.13
C SER A 237 -16.20 1.86 -17.66
N ASP A 238 -16.98 0.89 -17.22
CA ASP A 238 -17.43 0.73 -15.82
C ASP A 238 -17.06 -0.65 -15.29
N TYR A 239 -16.19 -0.65 -14.30
CA TYR A 239 -15.71 -1.85 -13.60
C TYR A 239 -16.30 -2.01 -12.19
N LYS A 240 -17.29 -1.19 -11.82
CA LYS A 240 -17.98 -1.25 -10.52
C LYS A 240 -19.05 -2.36 -10.47
N GLY A 241 -19.40 -2.92 -11.62
CA GLY A 241 -20.45 -3.91 -11.78
C GLY A 241 -19.95 -5.27 -12.29
N MET A 242 -20.52 -5.74 -13.39
CA MET A 242 -20.26 -7.08 -13.93
C MET A 242 -18.88 -7.24 -14.58
N GLN A 243 -18.31 -6.18 -15.11
CA GLN A 243 -16.98 -6.22 -15.73
C GLN A 243 -15.88 -6.23 -14.66
N ILE A 244 -14.80 -6.94 -14.94
CA ILE A 244 -13.64 -7.09 -14.06
C ILE A 244 -12.43 -6.48 -14.76
N TYR A 245 -11.83 -5.44 -14.17
CA TYR A 245 -10.78 -4.66 -14.81
C TYR A 245 -9.62 -5.52 -15.30
N TYR A 246 -8.96 -6.29 -14.42
CA TYR A 246 -7.78 -7.05 -14.82
C TYR A 246 -8.07 -8.13 -15.89
N GLN A 247 -9.29 -8.67 -15.94
CA GLN A 247 -9.67 -9.64 -16.98
C GLN A 247 -9.87 -8.95 -18.32
N SER A 248 -10.39 -7.72 -18.33
CA SER A 248 -10.62 -6.95 -19.56
C SER A 248 -9.33 -6.57 -20.26
N LEU A 249 -8.20 -6.44 -19.55
CA LEU A 249 -6.89 -6.11 -20.11
C LEU A 249 -6.44 -7.06 -21.23
N ARG A 250 -6.91 -8.31 -21.21
CA ARG A 250 -6.57 -9.31 -22.22
C ARG A 250 -7.45 -9.24 -23.48
N SER A 251 -8.57 -8.54 -23.43
CA SER A 251 -9.58 -8.50 -24.51
C SER A 251 -9.81 -7.11 -25.09
N ARG A 252 -9.34 -6.07 -24.40
CA ARG A 252 -9.45 -4.67 -24.83
C ARG A 252 -8.09 -4.11 -25.21
N SER A 253 -8.07 -3.25 -26.23
CA SER A 253 -6.88 -2.47 -26.60
C SER A 253 -6.86 -1.08 -25.96
N GLU A 254 -8.03 -0.53 -25.61
CA GLU A 254 -8.15 0.78 -24.99
C GLU A 254 -9.37 0.88 -24.07
N ASP A 255 -9.32 1.81 -23.13
CA ASP A 255 -10.41 2.21 -22.26
C ASP A 255 -10.43 3.74 -22.10
N LEU A 256 -11.61 4.31 -21.85
CA LEU A 256 -11.79 5.65 -21.34
C LEU A 256 -12.52 5.56 -20.00
N MET A 257 -11.98 6.19 -18.96
CA MET A 257 -12.57 6.17 -17.61
C MET A 257 -12.69 7.59 -17.08
N THR A 258 -13.66 7.84 -16.18
CA THR A 258 -13.61 9.06 -15.37
C THR A 258 -12.37 9.00 -14.47
N MET A 259 -11.81 10.16 -14.08
CA MET A 259 -10.67 10.19 -13.15
C MET A 259 -10.94 9.36 -11.89
N ARG A 260 -12.12 9.55 -11.28
CA ARG A 260 -12.49 8.83 -10.07
C ARG A 260 -12.56 7.31 -10.27
N ASP A 261 -13.14 6.85 -11.37
CA ASP A 261 -13.26 5.43 -11.67
C ASP A 261 -11.89 4.81 -12.00
N PHE A 262 -11.01 5.55 -12.69
CA PHE A 262 -9.63 5.13 -12.94
C PHE A 262 -8.85 4.91 -11.64
N LEU A 263 -8.91 5.86 -10.71
CA LEU A 263 -8.20 5.74 -9.42
C LEU A 263 -8.66 4.53 -8.60
N TRP A 264 -9.91 4.08 -8.80
CA TRP A 264 -10.47 2.95 -8.06
C TRP A 264 -10.71 1.70 -8.90
N ARG A 265 -10.05 1.57 -10.06
CA ARG A 265 -10.28 0.46 -11.01
C ARG A 265 -10.01 -0.93 -10.41
N TRP A 266 -9.09 -1.01 -9.45
CA TRP A 266 -8.72 -2.24 -8.76
C TRP A 266 -9.56 -2.55 -7.50
N ASP A 267 -10.18 -1.54 -6.90
CA ASP A 267 -10.89 -1.66 -5.61
C ASP A 267 -12.08 -2.64 -5.64
N PRO A 268 -12.95 -2.67 -6.69
CA PRO A 268 -14.11 -3.57 -6.72
C PRO A 268 -13.76 -5.04 -6.59
N ASP A 269 -12.64 -5.44 -7.14
CA ASP A 269 -12.18 -6.82 -7.12
C ASP A 269 -11.00 -7.06 -6.16
N TRP A 270 -10.64 -6.01 -5.37
CA TRP A 270 -9.49 -6.05 -4.47
C TRP A 270 -8.28 -6.66 -5.20
N PHE A 271 -7.91 -6.05 -6.32
CA PHE A 271 -7.12 -6.66 -7.39
C PHE A 271 -7.84 -7.91 -7.94
N TRP A 272 -7.39 -9.10 -7.68
CA TRP A 272 -8.03 -10.38 -8.07
C TRP A 272 -8.46 -11.23 -6.87
N CYS A 273 -8.31 -10.72 -5.64
CA CYS A 273 -8.64 -11.45 -4.43
C CYS A 273 -10.15 -11.73 -4.30
N SER A 274 -11.01 -11.00 -5.02
CA SER A 274 -12.44 -11.29 -5.15
C SER A 274 -12.72 -12.75 -5.58
N ARG A 275 -11.78 -13.38 -6.31
CA ARG A 275 -11.85 -14.79 -6.71
C ARG A 275 -11.97 -15.73 -5.51
N SER A 276 -11.24 -15.48 -4.44
CA SER A 276 -11.27 -16.28 -3.22
C SER A 276 -12.62 -16.23 -2.48
N PHE A 277 -13.44 -15.24 -2.78
CA PHE A 277 -14.79 -15.06 -2.25
C PHE A 277 -15.89 -15.46 -3.25
N GLY A 278 -15.51 -16.09 -4.38
CA GLY A 278 -16.44 -16.49 -5.43
C GLY A 278 -17.04 -15.34 -6.25
N MET A 279 -16.59 -14.09 -6.02
CA MET A 279 -17.18 -12.88 -6.63
C MET A 279 -16.85 -12.71 -8.12
N GLN A 280 -16.05 -13.61 -8.70
CA GLN A 280 -15.84 -13.68 -10.15
C GLN A 280 -16.83 -14.63 -10.85
N ASN A 281 -17.64 -15.38 -10.09
CA ASN A 281 -18.78 -16.12 -10.65
C ASN A 281 -19.88 -15.12 -11.06
N PRO A 282 -20.37 -15.11 -12.33
CA PRO A 282 -21.34 -14.11 -12.80
C PRO A 282 -22.65 -14.10 -12.01
N MET A 283 -23.15 -15.26 -11.56
CA MET A 283 -24.38 -15.34 -10.76
C MET A 283 -24.19 -14.70 -9.37
N LEU A 284 -23.12 -15.07 -8.65
CA LEU A 284 -22.83 -14.50 -7.34
C LEU A 284 -22.53 -13.01 -7.46
N ARG A 285 -21.79 -12.60 -8.48
CA ARG A 285 -21.47 -11.18 -8.73
C ARG A 285 -22.74 -10.36 -9.00
N ARG A 286 -23.70 -10.88 -9.77
CA ARG A 286 -24.98 -10.24 -10.05
C ARG A 286 -25.84 -10.13 -8.78
N LEU A 287 -25.84 -11.16 -7.94
CA LEU A 287 -26.67 -11.23 -6.73
C LEU A 287 -26.09 -10.38 -5.59
N LEU A 288 -24.79 -10.49 -5.33
CA LEU A 288 -24.11 -9.93 -4.17
C LEU A 288 -23.23 -8.72 -4.48
N GLY A 289 -22.95 -8.44 -5.77
CA GLY A 289 -21.97 -7.45 -6.19
C GLY A 289 -22.22 -6.06 -5.61
N ARG A 290 -23.49 -5.65 -5.52
CA ARG A 290 -23.86 -4.35 -4.94
C ARG A 290 -23.27 -4.10 -3.54
N TRP A 291 -23.09 -5.16 -2.74
CA TRP A 291 -22.58 -5.07 -1.37
C TRP A 291 -21.13 -5.53 -1.24
N MET A 292 -20.70 -6.44 -2.10
CA MET A 292 -19.40 -7.11 -1.99
C MET A 292 -18.27 -6.41 -2.76
N LEU A 293 -18.57 -5.73 -3.87
CA LEU A 293 -17.55 -5.16 -4.77
C LEU A 293 -16.95 -3.87 -4.20
N ARG A 294 -16.28 -3.99 -3.04
CA ARG A 294 -15.55 -2.90 -2.37
C ARG A 294 -14.49 -3.50 -1.45
N SER A 295 -13.32 -2.91 -1.40
CA SER A 295 -12.24 -3.32 -0.49
C SER A 295 -12.69 -3.34 0.98
N SER A 296 -13.57 -2.41 1.39
CA SER A 296 -14.14 -2.37 2.74
C SER A 296 -14.98 -3.60 3.10
N SER A 297 -15.67 -4.20 2.13
CA SER A 297 -16.46 -5.43 2.35
C SER A 297 -15.57 -6.65 2.51
N TYR A 298 -14.58 -6.80 1.64
CA TYR A 298 -13.58 -7.87 1.74
C TYR A 298 -12.82 -7.79 3.06
N TRP A 299 -12.45 -6.58 3.49
CA TRP A 299 -11.78 -6.36 4.76
C TRP A 299 -12.62 -6.85 5.95
N LYS A 300 -13.92 -6.54 5.98
CA LYS A 300 -14.84 -6.97 7.04
C LYS A 300 -14.96 -8.50 7.09
N ILE A 301 -15.14 -9.12 5.93
CA ILE A 301 -15.26 -10.59 5.82
C ILE A 301 -13.97 -11.27 6.27
N GLN A 302 -12.81 -10.80 5.82
CA GLN A 302 -11.53 -11.35 6.22
C GLN A 302 -11.26 -11.17 7.72
N SER A 303 -11.66 -10.01 8.28
CA SER A 303 -11.56 -9.77 9.71
C SER A 303 -12.43 -10.75 10.52
N LEU A 304 -13.64 -11.03 10.03
CA LEU A 304 -14.55 -12.01 10.64
C LEU A 304 -14.00 -13.43 10.53
N TYR A 305 -13.52 -13.80 9.33
CA TYR A 305 -12.91 -15.11 9.06
C TYR A 305 -11.73 -15.39 10.02
N ARG A 306 -10.84 -14.43 10.22
CA ARG A 306 -9.73 -14.53 11.17
C ARG A 306 -10.20 -14.62 12.61
N ARG A 307 -11.19 -13.79 13.02
CA ARG A 307 -11.74 -13.79 14.37
C ARG A 307 -12.35 -15.16 14.75
N TRP A 308 -12.93 -15.84 13.78
CA TRP A 308 -13.60 -17.13 14.01
C TRP A 308 -12.65 -18.31 13.81
N LYS A 309 -11.38 -18.08 13.48
CA LYS A 309 -10.34 -19.11 13.24
C LYS A 309 -10.82 -20.21 12.28
N PHE A 310 -11.47 -19.81 11.21
CA PHE A 310 -12.10 -20.73 10.25
C PHE A 310 -11.08 -21.73 9.66
N GLU A 311 -9.85 -21.31 9.40
CA GLU A 311 -8.80 -22.20 8.89
C GLU A 311 -8.49 -23.33 9.86
N GLU A 312 -8.33 -23.04 11.17
CA GLU A 312 -8.10 -24.06 12.20
C GLU A 312 -9.26 -25.04 12.26
N ARG A 313 -10.52 -24.55 12.20
CA ARG A 313 -11.73 -25.37 12.23
C ARG A 313 -11.87 -26.28 11.00
N ILE A 314 -11.60 -25.76 9.81
CA ILE A 314 -11.61 -26.54 8.57
C ILE A 314 -10.52 -27.61 8.62
N HIS A 315 -9.33 -27.27 9.11
CA HIS A 315 -8.22 -28.22 9.25
C HIS A 315 -8.59 -29.37 10.20
N VAL A 316 -9.15 -29.06 11.38
CA VAL A 316 -9.64 -30.06 12.35
C VAL A 316 -10.75 -30.93 11.75
N MET A 317 -11.72 -30.31 11.05
CA MET A 317 -12.80 -31.04 10.41
C MET A 317 -12.29 -32.00 9.32
N ARG A 318 -11.38 -31.57 8.46
CA ARG A 318 -10.74 -32.43 7.43
C ARG A 318 -9.97 -33.58 8.07
N LYS A 319 -9.26 -33.36 9.18
CA LYS A 319 -8.57 -34.39 9.94
C LYS A 319 -9.54 -35.44 10.49
N ILE A 320 -10.67 -35.00 11.06
CA ILE A 320 -11.74 -35.88 11.59
C ILE A 320 -12.35 -36.73 10.46
N LEU A 321 -12.55 -36.12 9.28
CA LEU A 321 -13.15 -36.80 8.10
C LEU A 321 -12.11 -37.62 7.30
N HIS A 322 -10.87 -37.76 7.76
CA HIS A 322 -9.77 -38.44 7.08
C HIS A 322 -9.55 -37.94 5.62
N LEU A 323 -9.88 -36.68 5.34
CA LEU A 323 -9.65 -36.05 4.06
C LEU A 323 -8.19 -35.59 3.94
N PRO A 324 -7.58 -35.65 2.76
CA PRO A 324 -6.20 -35.19 2.58
C PRO A 324 -6.11 -33.70 2.95
N VAL A 325 -5.15 -33.41 3.83
CA VAL A 325 -4.86 -32.04 4.27
C VAL A 325 -3.74 -31.51 3.39
N GLU A 326 -4.11 -30.68 2.43
CA GLU A 326 -3.12 -29.93 1.67
C GLU A 326 -2.61 -28.74 2.51
N LEU A 327 -1.30 -28.61 2.58
CA LEU A 327 -0.66 -27.50 3.26
C LEU A 327 -0.38 -26.38 2.26
N PHE A 328 -0.71 -25.16 2.66
CA PHE A 328 -0.45 -23.95 1.87
C PHE A 328 0.30 -22.92 2.71
N GLU A 329 1.30 -22.30 2.10
CA GLU A 329 1.96 -21.14 2.65
C GLU A 329 1.35 -19.88 2.01
N GLN A 330 0.86 -18.96 2.82
CA GLN A 330 0.40 -17.66 2.34
C GLN A 330 1.61 -16.83 1.90
N VAL A 331 1.59 -16.39 0.66
CA VAL A 331 2.64 -15.56 0.05
C VAL A 331 1.98 -14.29 -0.47
N ILE A 332 2.15 -13.22 0.27
CA ILE A 332 1.56 -11.90 0.02
C ILE A 332 2.68 -10.90 0.15
N GLN A 333 3.13 -10.35 -0.98
CA GLN A 333 4.27 -9.44 -1.00
C GLN A 333 4.14 -8.40 -2.12
N ASP A 334 4.73 -7.25 -1.87
CA ASP A 334 5.19 -6.29 -2.85
C ASP A 334 6.70 -6.14 -2.70
N VAL A 335 7.41 -6.29 -3.81
CA VAL A 335 8.87 -6.25 -3.83
C VAL A 335 9.34 -5.39 -5.00
N GLU A 336 10.21 -4.42 -4.72
CA GLU A 336 10.79 -3.53 -5.70
C GLU A 336 12.13 -4.09 -6.17
N ILE A 337 12.24 -4.38 -7.47
CA ILE A 337 13.44 -4.93 -8.11
C ILE A 337 14.00 -3.88 -9.10
N PRO A 338 15.31 -3.58 -9.09
CA PRO A 338 15.92 -2.74 -10.12
C PRO A 338 15.58 -3.27 -11.52
N ILE A 339 15.20 -2.39 -12.45
CA ILE A 339 14.69 -2.83 -13.77
C ILE A 339 15.66 -3.75 -14.50
N GLY A 340 16.96 -3.48 -14.43
CA GLY A 340 17.99 -4.33 -15.04
C GLY A 340 18.11 -5.75 -14.44
N LYS A 341 17.43 -6.01 -13.30
CA LYS A 341 17.35 -7.32 -12.63
C LYS A 341 15.96 -7.95 -12.67
N SER A 342 15.00 -7.27 -13.27
CA SER A 342 13.60 -7.71 -13.27
C SER A 342 13.38 -8.98 -14.08
N LEU A 343 14.14 -9.21 -15.15
CA LEU A 343 14.07 -10.44 -15.92
C LEU A 343 14.44 -11.67 -15.07
N GLU A 344 15.54 -11.57 -14.31
CA GLU A 344 16.01 -12.62 -13.41
C GLU A 344 14.96 -12.94 -12.31
N PHE A 345 14.32 -11.87 -11.78
CA PHE A 345 13.25 -12.04 -10.81
C PHE A 345 12.00 -12.70 -11.41
N ILE A 346 11.56 -12.31 -12.61
CA ILE A 346 10.41 -12.92 -13.31
C ILE A 346 10.63 -14.42 -13.52
N GLU A 347 11.84 -14.82 -13.96
CA GLU A 347 12.19 -16.24 -14.16
C GLU A 347 12.15 -17.04 -12.87
N PHE A 348 12.71 -16.49 -11.79
CA PHE A 348 12.59 -17.08 -10.46
C PHE A 348 11.13 -17.20 -10.03
N TYR A 349 10.37 -16.12 -10.18
CA TYR A 349 8.99 -16.02 -9.72
C TYR A 349 8.08 -17.09 -10.34
N PHE A 350 8.07 -17.22 -11.67
CA PHE A 350 7.23 -18.20 -12.35
C PHE A 350 7.72 -19.64 -12.18
N ARG A 351 9.00 -19.85 -11.93
CA ARG A 351 9.54 -21.17 -11.66
C ARG A 351 9.25 -21.69 -10.25
N GLU A 352 9.30 -20.83 -9.23
CA GLU A 352 9.25 -21.26 -7.82
C GLU A 352 7.99 -20.84 -7.08
N ILE A 353 7.35 -19.73 -7.44
CA ILE A 353 6.23 -19.15 -6.71
C ILE A 353 4.91 -19.28 -7.48
N ASP A 354 4.88 -18.83 -8.70
CA ASP A 354 3.79 -18.99 -9.70
C ASP A 354 2.38 -18.59 -9.20
N ILE A 355 2.26 -17.53 -8.42
CA ILE A 355 0.96 -16.96 -8.05
C ILE A 355 0.49 -16.05 -9.19
N ARG A 356 -0.64 -16.36 -9.79
CA ARG A 356 -1.16 -15.70 -10.99
C ARG A 356 -2.48 -14.99 -10.72
N PRO A 357 -2.67 -13.77 -11.27
CA PRO A 357 -1.67 -12.95 -11.97
C PRO A 357 -0.71 -12.25 -10.99
N CYS A 358 0.32 -11.58 -11.54
CA CYS A 358 1.24 -10.72 -10.81
C CYS A 358 1.12 -9.28 -11.33
N TRP A 359 0.95 -8.30 -10.44
CA TRP A 359 0.94 -6.89 -10.80
C TRP A 359 2.37 -6.36 -10.88
N ILE A 360 2.66 -5.55 -11.91
CA ILE A 360 3.98 -4.97 -12.14
C ILE A 360 3.81 -3.46 -12.24
N CYS A 361 4.40 -2.73 -11.30
CA CYS A 361 4.26 -1.28 -11.21
C CYS A 361 5.63 -0.61 -11.21
N PRO A 362 5.95 0.24 -12.19
CA PRO A 362 7.22 0.95 -12.20
C PRO A 362 7.25 2.06 -11.15
N VAL A 363 8.37 2.13 -10.43
CA VAL A 363 8.61 3.07 -9.32
C VAL A 363 9.97 3.73 -9.50
N ARG A 364 10.05 5.04 -9.28
CA ARG A 364 11.30 5.79 -9.30
C ARG A 364 11.35 6.77 -8.15
N PRO A 365 12.28 6.64 -7.18
CA PRO A 365 12.52 7.67 -6.18
C PRO A 365 12.94 8.98 -6.86
N LEU A 366 12.31 10.09 -6.46
CA LEU A 366 12.43 11.35 -7.21
C LEU A 366 13.66 12.16 -6.84
N ASP A 367 13.95 12.27 -5.55
CA ASP A 367 14.85 13.30 -5.02
C ASP A 367 16.20 12.67 -4.61
N ALA A 368 17.24 12.99 -5.37
CA ALA A 368 18.61 12.58 -5.07
C ALA A 368 19.12 13.14 -3.71
N ALA A 369 18.57 14.25 -3.23
CA ALA A 369 18.93 14.84 -1.95
C ALA A 369 18.19 14.19 -0.77
N ARG A 370 17.16 13.39 -1.01
CA ARG A 370 16.37 12.73 0.03
C ARG A 370 16.71 11.25 0.16
N SER A 371 17.36 10.90 1.24
CA SER A 371 17.57 9.50 1.61
C SER A 371 16.52 9.06 2.63
N TRP A 372 15.67 8.10 2.25
CA TRP A 372 14.68 7.51 3.15
C TRP A 372 15.32 6.46 4.05
N THR A 373 15.47 6.78 5.32
CA THR A 373 16.30 6.04 6.29
C THR A 373 16.01 4.55 6.36
N LEU A 374 14.71 4.16 6.31
CA LEU A 374 14.27 2.78 6.48
C LEU A 374 13.83 2.12 5.17
N TYR A 375 13.95 2.80 4.04
CA TYR A 375 13.59 2.26 2.72
C TYR A 375 14.48 2.87 1.63
N ALA A 376 15.78 2.64 1.78
CA ALA A 376 16.76 3.20 0.84
C ALA A 376 16.63 2.52 -0.54
N MET A 377 16.34 3.32 -1.55
CA MET A 377 16.40 2.99 -2.97
C MET A 377 17.37 3.95 -3.64
N GLU A 378 17.97 3.55 -4.76
CA GLU A 378 18.85 4.43 -5.51
C GLU A 378 18.03 5.56 -6.16
N PRO A 379 18.31 6.83 -5.85
CA PRO A 379 17.57 7.96 -6.39
C PRO A 379 17.62 8.01 -7.92
N GLY A 380 16.50 8.26 -8.56
CA GLY A 380 16.38 8.33 -10.01
C GLY A 380 16.44 6.98 -10.74
N ALA A 381 16.86 5.90 -10.09
CA ALA A 381 16.82 4.57 -10.68
C ALA A 381 15.39 4.05 -10.82
N LEU A 382 15.12 3.35 -11.91
CA LEU A 382 13.82 2.71 -12.13
C LEU A 382 13.82 1.31 -11.51
N TYR A 383 12.82 1.08 -10.67
CA TYR A 383 12.50 -0.22 -10.09
C TYR A 383 11.15 -0.69 -10.63
N LEU A 384 10.94 -2.00 -10.66
CA LEU A 384 9.63 -2.58 -10.86
C LEU A 384 9.17 -3.20 -9.54
N ASN A 385 8.01 -2.76 -9.07
CA ASN A 385 7.30 -3.45 -8.01
C ASN A 385 6.58 -4.66 -8.58
N PHE A 386 6.78 -5.82 -7.97
CA PHE A 386 6.02 -7.03 -8.23
C PHE A 386 5.08 -7.29 -7.05
N GLY A 387 3.78 -7.13 -7.30
CA GLY A 387 2.72 -7.35 -6.33
C GLY A 387 1.99 -8.66 -6.58
N PHE A 388 1.96 -9.55 -5.59
CA PHE A 388 1.28 -10.84 -5.69
C PHE A 388 0.67 -11.26 -4.35
N TRP A 389 -0.57 -11.73 -4.42
CA TRP A 389 -1.39 -12.06 -3.26
C TRP A 389 -2.03 -13.42 -3.46
N GLY A 390 -1.55 -14.44 -2.75
CA GLY A 390 -2.03 -15.80 -2.87
C GLY A 390 -1.40 -16.76 -1.88
N SER A 391 -1.40 -18.02 -2.23
CA SER A 391 -0.77 -19.10 -1.46
C SER A 391 -0.09 -20.09 -2.39
N VAL A 392 1.01 -20.67 -1.92
CA VAL A 392 1.78 -21.70 -2.61
C VAL A 392 1.59 -23.02 -1.86
N ARG A 393 1.37 -24.11 -2.59
CA ARG A 393 1.30 -25.45 -1.99
C ARG A 393 2.66 -25.79 -1.38
N THR A 394 2.63 -26.26 -0.13
CA THR A 394 3.83 -26.61 0.63
C THR A 394 3.71 -28.05 1.17
N SER A 395 4.76 -28.54 1.78
CA SER A 395 4.83 -29.86 2.41
C SER A 395 5.34 -29.75 3.85
N SER A 396 5.12 -30.78 4.65
CA SER A 396 5.46 -30.78 6.07
C SER A 396 6.98 -30.81 6.37
N ASP A 397 7.78 -31.11 5.38
CA ASP A 397 9.26 -31.09 5.45
C ASP A 397 9.84 -29.67 5.24
N LYS A 398 9.05 -28.74 4.73
CA LYS A 398 9.46 -27.35 4.55
C LYS A 398 9.26 -26.53 5.82
N ALA A 399 10.26 -25.73 6.17
CA ALA A 399 10.15 -24.80 7.29
C ALA A 399 9.04 -23.76 7.05
N ALA A 400 8.42 -23.28 8.12
CA ALA A 400 7.43 -22.20 8.03
C ALA A 400 8.02 -20.96 7.35
N GLY A 401 7.30 -20.43 6.38
CA GLY A 401 7.74 -19.27 5.59
C GLY A 401 8.80 -19.61 4.54
N HIS A 402 8.89 -20.85 4.09
CA HIS A 402 9.89 -21.30 3.11
C HIS A 402 9.88 -20.45 1.83
N PHE A 403 8.72 -20.29 1.20
CA PHE A 403 8.60 -19.51 -0.04
C PHE A 403 8.79 -18.02 0.21
N ASN A 404 8.27 -17.49 1.32
CA ASN A 404 8.51 -16.10 1.69
C ASN A 404 9.99 -15.80 1.89
N ARG A 405 10.76 -16.68 2.59
CA ARG A 405 12.20 -16.54 2.74
C ARG A 405 12.96 -16.62 1.43
N ARG A 406 12.52 -17.50 0.51
CA ARG A 406 13.11 -17.60 -0.84
C ARG A 406 12.96 -16.30 -1.60
N ILE A 407 11.78 -15.68 -1.54
CA ILE A 407 11.53 -14.37 -2.16
C ILE A 407 12.40 -13.30 -1.50
N GLU A 408 12.41 -13.22 -0.17
CA GLU A 408 13.21 -12.25 0.58
C GLU A 408 14.71 -12.36 0.24
N SER A 409 15.22 -13.58 0.10
CA SER A 409 16.62 -13.84 -0.25
C SER A 409 16.95 -13.37 -1.65
N ILE A 410 16.13 -13.72 -2.66
CA ILE A 410 16.40 -13.32 -4.06
C ILE A 410 16.24 -11.80 -4.24
N VAL A 411 15.23 -11.19 -3.62
CA VAL A 411 15.01 -9.73 -3.64
C VAL A 411 16.25 -9.00 -3.10
N ASN A 412 16.75 -9.44 -1.96
CA ASN A 412 17.96 -8.85 -1.36
C ASN A 412 19.19 -9.07 -2.24
N GLY A 413 19.36 -10.28 -2.82
CA GLY A 413 20.46 -10.60 -3.74
C GLY A 413 20.47 -9.76 -5.02
N LEU A 414 19.28 -9.38 -5.52
CA LEU A 414 19.10 -8.54 -6.69
C LEU A 414 19.20 -7.02 -6.38
N GLY A 415 19.48 -6.63 -5.13
CA GLY A 415 19.51 -5.24 -4.72
C GLY A 415 18.13 -4.59 -4.57
N GLY A 416 17.09 -5.42 -4.53
CA GLY A 416 15.72 -4.98 -4.36
C GLY A 416 15.33 -4.65 -2.91
N ARG A 417 14.06 -4.31 -2.72
CA ARG A 417 13.47 -4.03 -1.40
C ARG A 417 12.13 -4.73 -1.28
N LYS A 418 11.79 -5.13 -0.06
CA LYS A 418 10.46 -5.65 0.26
C LYS A 418 9.69 -4.63 1.07
N SER A 419 8.46 -4.35 0.69
CA SER A 419 7.51 -3.60 1.50
C SER A 419 7.08 -4.42 2.73
N LEU A 420 7.13 -3.81 3.92
CA LEU A 420 6.91 -4.52 5.20
C LEU A 420 5.42 -4.61 5.62
N TYR A 421 4.48 -4.43 4.71
CA TYR A 421 3.06 -4.50 5.05
C TYR A 421 2.57 -5.94 5.30
N SER A 422 3.25 -6.94 4.78
CA SER A 422 2.99 -8.35 5.02
C SER A 422 3.98 -8.95 6.03
N THR A 423 3.72 -10.18 6.46
CA THR A 423 4.64 -10.90 7.35
C THR A 423 5.99 -11.09 6.69
N SER A 424 7.06 -10.84 7.44
CA SER A 424 8.44 -11.03 7.02
C SER A 424 9.12 -12.13 7.82
N PHE A 425 10.12 -12.77 7.22
CA PHE A 425 10.79 -13.95 7.78
C PHE A 425 12.31 -13.78 7.91
N PHE A 426 12.80 -12.55 7.86
CA PHE A 426 14.21 -12.23 8.07
C PHE A 426 14.68 -12.65 9.47
N THR A 427 15.94 -13.01 9.59
CA THR A 427 16.62 -13.00 10.91
C THR A 427 16.75 -11.55 11.39
N GLU A 428 17.00 -11.34 12.70
CA GLU A 428 17.11 -9.97 13.23
C GLU A 428 18.30 -9.22 12.61
N ASP A 429 19.44 -9.88 12.44
CA ASP A 429 20.64 -9.29 11.85
C ASP A 429 20.44 -8.92 10.37
N GLU A 430 19.83 -9.81 9.57
CA GLU A 430 19.46 -9.52 8.19
C GLU A 430 18.51 -8.32 8.10
N PHE A 431 17.46 -8.32 8.91
CA PHE A 431 16.48 -7.27 8.96
C PHE A 431 17.12 -5.89 9.21
N TRP A 432 17.93 -5.80 10.27
CA TRP A 432 18.55 -4.53 10.63
C TRP A 432 19.65 -4.09 9.68
N ARG A 433 20.30 -5.01 8.98
CA ARG A 433 21.22 -4.68 7.89
C ARG A 433 20.50 -4.07 6.71
N ILE A 434 19.33 -4.61 6.32
CA ILE A 434 18.53 -4.16 5.17
C ILE A 434 17.83 -2.82 5.49
N TYR A 435 17.25 -2.69 6.67
CA TYR A 435 16.42 -1.57 7.09
C TYR A 435 17.12 -0.62 8.06
N ASN A 436 18.43 -0.45 7.92
CA ASN A 436 19.26 0.53 8.63
C ASN A 436 19.07 0.56 10.15
N GLY A 437 19.36 -0.58 10.80
CA GLY A 437 19.19 -0.75 12.24
C GLY A 437 19.96 0.24 13.11
N ILE A 438 21.14 0.73 12.65
CA ILE A 438 21.95 1.70 13.40
C ILE A 438 21.18 3.03 13.52
N ALA A 439 20.72 3.58 12.38
CA ALA A 439 19.96 4.81 12.38
C ALA A 439 18.61 4.63 13.10
N TYR A 440 17.93 3.47 12.90
CA TYR A 440 16.69 3.17 13.58
C TYR A 440 16.82 3.19 15.11
N LYS A 441 17.85 2.52 15.68
CA LYS A 441 18.08 2.48 17.12
C LYS A 441 18.33 3.88 17.70
N LYS A 442 19.12 4.71 17.01
CA LYS A 442 19.37 6.11 17.38
C LYS A 442 18.08 6.93 17.43
N LEU A 443 17.26 6.82 16.37
CA LEU A 443 15.98 7.53 16.30
C LEU A 443 14.97 7.04 17.34
N LYS A 444 14.94 5.73 17.56
CA LYS A 444 14.08 5.10 18.58
C LYS A 444 14.40 5.63 19.97
N SER A 445 15.69 5.73 20.33
CA SER A 445 16.11 6.29 21.62
C SER A 445 15.78 7.79 21.74
N LYS A 446 15.82 8.55 20.64
CA LYS A 446 15.52 9.98 20.62
C LYS A 446 14.02 10.28 20.74
N PHE A 447 13.16 9.56 20.00
CA PHE A 447 11.74 9.88 19.85
C PHE A 447 10.79 8.95 20.61
N ASP A 448 11.29 7.83 21.10
CA ASP A 448 10.54 6.90 21.95
C ASP A 448 11.44 6.26 23.02
N PRO A 449 12.05 7.08 23.90
CA PRO A 449 13.02 6.62 24.90
C PRO A 449 12.42 5.65 25.92
N GLN A 450 11.10 5.71 26.13
CA GLN A 450 10.39 4.85 27.08
C GLN A 450 9.84 3.56 26.46
N GLY A 451 10.05 3.34 25.15
CA GLY A 451 9.59 2.15 24.44
C GLY A 451 8.07 2.01 24.35
N ALA A 452 7.35 3.13 24.25
CA ALA A 452 5.90 3.14 24.11
C ALA A 452 5.40 2.46 22.83
N PHE A 453 6.20 2.50 21.76
CA PHE A 453 5.89 1.83 20.50
C PHE A 453 6.76 0.58 20.35
N ARG A 454 6.18 -0.49 19.82
CA ARG A 454 6.95 -1.68 19.46
C ARG A 454 7.94 -1.38 18.34
N SER A 455 9.08 -2.07 18.36
CA SER A 455 10.09 -1.90 17.32
C SER A 455 9.56 -2.35 15.94
N LEU A 456 10.19 -1.87 14.88
CA LEU A 456 9.85 -2.25 13.51
C LEU A 456 9.99 -3.76 13.30
N PHE A 457 11.05 -4.36 13.83
CA PHE A 457 11.28 -5.81 13.80
C PHE A 457 10.15 -6.58 14.50
N GLN A 458 9.78 -6.17 15.72
CA GLN A 458 8.66 -6.77 16.44
C GLN A 458 7.35 -6.73 15.65
N LYS A 459 7.09 -5.62 14.94
CA LYS A 459 5.88 -5.46 14.12
C LYS A 459 5.93 -6.25 12.82
N ALA A 460 7.06 -6.26 12.12
CA ALA A 460 7.17 -6.81 10.77
C ALA A 460 7.46 -8.34 10.77
N VAL A 461 8.23 -8.81 11.72
CA VAL A 461 8.72 -10.20 11.78
C VAL A 461 8.04 -10.99 12.90
N LEU A 462 8.05 -10.48 14.13
CA LEU A 462 7.54 -11.23 15.29
C LEU A 462 6.02 -11.20 15.41
N GLY A 463 5.33 -10.35 14.63
CA GLY A 463 3.87 -10.25 14.61
C GLY A 463 3.26 -9.60 15.86
N HIS A 464 3.97 -8.73 16.50
CA HIS A 464 3.52 -8.07 17.75
C HIS A 464 2.80 -6.75 17.54
#